data_e49ef7e6ee7455c5a53496e436cd256b
#
_entry.id   e49ef7e6ee7455c5a53496e436cd256b
#
_cell.length_a   1.000
_cell.length_b   1.000
_cell.length_c   1.000
_cell.angle_alpha   90.00
_cell.angle_beta   90.00
_cell.angle_gamma   90.00
#
_symmetry.space_group_name_H-M   'P 1'
#
loop_
_entity.id
_entity.type
_entity.pdbx_description
1 polymer ?
#
loop_
_entity_poly.entity_id
_entity_poly.type
_entity_poly.pdbx_seq_one_letter_code
_entity_poly.pdbx_strand_id
1 'polypeptide(L)'
;TGAILLTDNGQLSQSLMHPKNKIEKEYLAVTDKFLENKTIDKIKKGIFIGSNQKGKAKIISQEKAKNIIEIKMILKQGKKNEIRRIFKFLDLRLFSLKRERIGDIFLGDLPSGSWRDLSKKETKYLQKIQSKS
;
A
#
# COMPACT_ATOMS: atom_id res chain seq x y z
N THR A 1 -2.05 11.33 -1.02
CA THR A 1 -2.34 11.09 -2.43
C THR A 1 -1.95 9.68 -2.81
N GLY A 2 -2.75 9.02 -3.58
CA GLY A 2 -2.50 7.68 -4.09
C GLY A 2 -3.47 7.40 -5.20
N ALA A 3 -3.23 6.34 -5.93
CA ALA A 3 -4.12 5.95 -6.99
C ALA A 3 -5.36 5.28 -6.40
N ILE A 4 -6.49 5.53 -7.00
CA ILE A 4 -7.78 4.98 -6.62
C ILE A 4 -8.34 4.24 -7.82
N LEU A 5 -8.80 3.00 -7.59
CA LEU A 5 -9.54 2.27 -8.62
C LEU A 5 -10.99 2.70 -8.58
N LEU A 6 -11.49 3.18 -9.72
CA LEU A 6 -12.88 3.52 -9.89
C LEU A 6 -13.59 2.41 -10.65
N THR A 7 -14.68 1.90 -10.10
CA THR A 7 -15.49 0.88 -10.74
C THR A 7 -16.95 1.06 -10.35
N ASP A 8 -17.85 0.78 -11.27
CA ASP A 8 -19.28 0.73 -11.00
C ASP A 8 -19.71 -0.66 -10.49
N ASN A 9 -18.78 -1.62 -10.44
CA ASN A 9 -19.03 -2.93 -9.88
C ASN A 9 -18.64 -2.95 -8.40
N GLY A 10 -19.62 -2.70 -7.53
CA GLY A 10 -19.40 -2.66 -6.09
C GLY A 10 -18.88 -3.97 -5.50
N GLN A 11 -19.31 -5.11 -6.06
CA GLN A 11 -18.84 -6.42 -5.60
C GLN A 11 -17.36 -6.61 -5.90
N LEU A 12 -16.92 -6.19 -7.08
CA LEU A 12 -15.51 -6.26 -7.45
C LEU A 12 -14.67 -5.35 -6.56
N SER A 13 -15.12 -4.12 -6.33
CA SER A 13 -14.45 -3.18 -5.46
C SER A 13 -14.30 -3.76 -4.05
N GLN A 14 -15.36 -4.37 -3.53
CA GLN A 14 -15.32 -4.99 -2.20
C GLN A 14 -14.34 -6.15 -2.14
N SER A 15 -14.28 -6.98 -3.19
CA SER A 15 -13.33 -8.09 -3.26
C SER A 15 -11.89 -7.62 -3.24
N LEU A 16 -11.58 -6.55 -3.97
CA LEU A 16 -10.23 -5.97 -4.02
C LEU A 16 -9.79 -5.40 -2.67
N MET A 17 -10.71 -4.76 -1.97
CA MET A 17 -10.37 -4.03 -0.75
C MET A 17 -10.56 -4.84 0.53
N HIS A 18 -11.19 -6.00 0.45
CA HIS A 18 -11.48 -6.78 1.65
C HIS A 18 -10.21 -7.46 2.18
N PRO A 19 -9.88 -7.29 3.48
CA PRO A 19 -8.63 -7.84 4.04
C PRO A 19 -8.48 -9.35 3.91
N LYS A 20 -9.58 -10.11 3.93
CA LYS A 20 -9.52 -11.57 3.83
C LYS A 20 -8.93 -12.05 2.50
N ASN A 21 -9.03 -11.25 1.45
CA ASN A 21 -8.49 -11.60 0.14
C ASN A 21 -6.98 -11.42 0.05
N LYS A 22 -6.37 -10.74 1.02
CA LYS A 22 -4.92 -10.55 1.15
C LYS A 22 -4.24 -10.07 -0.13
N ILE A 23 -4.92 -9.19 -0.87
CA ILE A 23 -4.36 -8.63 -2.09
C ILE A 23 -3.25 -7.66 -1.69
N GLU A 24 -2.08 -7.84 -2.30
CA GLU A 24 -0.93 -7.00 -2.02
C GLU A 24 -1.12 -5.60 -2.59
N LYS A 25 -0.78 -4.61 -1.77
CA LYS A 25 -0.75 -3.22 -2.18
C LYS A 25 0.65 -2.70 -1.95
N GLU A 26 1.24 -2.10 -2.97
CA GLU A 26 2.58 -1.55 -2.89
C GLU A 26 2.53 -0.05 -2.77
N TYR A 27 3.27 0.45 -1.79
CA TYR A 27 3.33 1.88 -1.50
C TYR A 27 4.76 2.40 -1.58
N LEU A 28 4.88 3.65 -1.99
CA LEU A 28 6.12 4.41 -1.88
C LEU A 28 5.94 5.44 -0.77
N ALA A 29 6.70 5.28 0.30
CA ALA A 29 6.74 6.20 1.41
C ALA A 29 8.00 7.05 1.34
N VAL A 30 7.88 8.33 1.61
CA VAL A 30 9.02 9.25 1.62
C VAL A 30 9.23 9.75 3.05
N THR A 31 10.45 9.57 3.54
CA THR A 31 10.82 9.94 4.91
C THR A 31 12.21 10.58 4.92
N ASP A 32 12.71 10.94 6.09
CA ASP A 32 14.01 11.59 6.24
C ASP A 32 15.12 10.65 6.68
N LYS A 33 14.81 9.42 7.08
CA LYS A 33 15.79 8.48 7.61
C LYS A 33 15.57 7.07 7.12
N PHE A 34 16.65 6.31 6.98
CA PHE A 34 16.54 4.87 6.76
C PHE A 34 15.95 4.19 7.99
N LEU A 35 15.14 3.17 7.76
CA LEU A 35 14.66 2.31 8.83
C LEU A 35 15.78 1.36 9.25
N GLU A 36 15.96 1.19 10.57
CA GLU A 36 16.91 0.20 11.09
C GLU A 36 16.36 -1.21 10.91
N ASN A 37 17.24 -2.20 10.84
CA ASN A 37 16.83 -3.60 10.66
C ASN A 37 15.86 -4.06 11.73
N LYS A 38 16.08 -3.68 12.99
CA LYS A 38 15.16 -4.03 14.08
C LYS A 38 13.78 -3.42 13.89
N THR A 39 13.70 -2.22 13.33
CA THR A 39 12.44 -1.55 13.03
C THR A 39 11.71 -2.26 11.89
N ILE A 40 12.45 -2.63 10.84
CA ILE A 40 11.90 -3.39 9.71
C ILE A 40 11.28 -4.70 10.20
N ASP A 41 11.97 -5.42 11.09
CA ASP A 41 11.47 -6.67 11.67
C ASP A 41 10.22 -6.46 12.50
N LYS A 42 10.18 -5.40 13.30
CA LYS A 42 8.99 -5.07 14.10
C LYS A 42 7.78 -4.80 13.20
N ILE A 43 7.97 -4.04 12.14
CA ILE A 43 6.89 -3.72 11.19
C ILE A 43 6.41 -5.00 10.50
N LYS A 44 7.32 -5.90 10.14
CA LYS A 44 6.98 -7.17 9.50
C LYS A 44 6.15 -8.06 10.42
N LYS A 45 6.51 -8.13 11.69
CA LYS A 45 5.79 -8.95 12.68
C LYS A 45 4.49 -8.33 13.12
N GLY A 46 4.41 -7.02 13.08
CA GLY A 46 3.24 -6.26 13.50
C GLY A 46 3.51 -5.40 14.71
N ILE A 47 3.09 -4.16 14.65
CA ILE A 47 3.22 -3.23 15.76
C ILE A 47 1.84 -2.68 16.11
N PHE A 48 1.66 -2.32 17.37
CA PHE A 48 0.42 -1.67 17.81
C PHE A 48 0.29 -0.29 17.15
N ILE A 49 -0.87 -0.03 16.56
CA ILE A 49 -1.16 1.22 15.85
C ILE A 49 -2.44 1.91 16.35
N GLY A 50 -2.88 1.56 17.57
CA GLY A 50 -4.10 2.12 18.15
C GLY A 50 -5.32 1.29 17.82
N SER A 51 -6.43 1.55 18.52
CA SER A 51 -7.73 0.90 18.29
C SER A 51 -7.67 -0.63 18.38
N ASN A 52 -6.81 -1.18 19.24
CA ASN A 52 -6.58 -2.61 19.38
C ASN A 52 -6.15 -3.30 18.08
N GLN A 53 -5.45 -2.57 17.22
CA GLN A 53 -5.00 -3.07 15.93
C GLN A 53 -3.48 -3.13 15.84
N LYS A 54 -2.98 -4.08 15.06
CA LYS A 54 -1.57 -4.16 14.70
C LYS A 54 -1.40 -3.83 13.22
N GLY A 55 -0.41 -2.99 12.92
CA GLY A 55 -0.02 -2.68 11.56
C GLY A 55 1.14 -3.56 11.13
N LYS A 56 1.09 -4.04 9.89
CA LYS A 56 2.14 -4.88 9.31
C LYS A 56 2.46 -4.41 7.91
N ALA A 57 3.74 -4.45 7.58
CA ALA A 57 4.20 -4.15 6.24
C ALA A 57 5.53 -4.87 5.99
N LYS A 58 5.74 -5.26 4.73
CA LYS A 58 7.01 -5.81 4.29
C LYS A 58 7.79 -4.71 3.58
N ILE A 59 8.97 -4.39 4.08
CA ILE A 59 9.84 -3.39 3.46
C ILE A 59 10.60 -4.06 2.32
N ILE A 60 10.41 -3.57 1.11
CA ILE A 60 11.02 -4.12 -0.09
C ILE A 60 12.38 -3.48 -0.36
N SER A 61 12.44 -2.16 -0.26
CA SER A 61 13.68 -1.44 -0.52
C SER A 61 13.67 -0.07 0.14
N GLN A 62 14.86 0.44 0.37
CA GLN A 62 15.06 1.81 0.84
C GLN A 62 16.15 2.43 -0.01
N GLU A 63 15.91 3.61 -0.56
CA GLU A 63 16.88 4.30 -1.40
C GLU A 63 16.95 5.78 -1.03
N LYS A 64 18.17 6.31 -1.01
CA LYS A 64 18.37 7.74 -0.79
C LYS A 64 18.24 8.47 -2.13
N ALA A 65 17.41 9.50 -2.15
CA ALA A 65 17.22 10.36 -3.33
C ALA A 65 17.30 11.81 -2.86
N LYS A 66 18.40 12.48 -3.18
CA LYS A 66 18.69 13.85 -2.70
C LYS A 66 18.71 13.87 -1.16
N ASN A 67 17.79 14.59 -0.54
CA ASN A 67 17.76 14.72 0.92
C ASN A 67 16.63 13.89 1.56
N ILE A 68 16.07 12.95 0.80
CA ILE A 68 14.97 12.12 1.28
C ILE A 68 15.30 10.64 1.12
N ILE A 69 14.55 9.81 1.83
CA ILE A 69 14.63 8.36 1.72
C ILE A 69 13.30 7.88 1.15
N GLU A 70 13.37 7.10 0.07
CA GLU A 70 12.21 6.48 -0.54
C GLU A 70 12.14 5.02 -0.11
N ILE A 71 11.02 4.62 0.49
CA ILE A 71 10.82 3.28 1.02
C ILE A 71 9.67 2.63 0.28
N LYS A 72 9.96 1.50 -0.39
CA LYS A 72 8.91 0.68 -1.00
C LYS A 72 8.46 -0.36 -0.01
N MET A 73 7.17 -0.50 0.17
CA MET A 73 6.62 -1.46 1.10
C MET A 73 5.33 -2.09 0.59
N ILE A 74 5.08 -3.32 1.03
CA ILE A 74 3.90 -4.09 0.63
C ILE A 74 3.05 -4.36 1.86
N LEU A 75 1.75 -4.09 1.73
CA LEU A 75 0.75 -4.40 2.72
C LEU A 75 -0.28 -5.38 2.15
N LYS A 76 -0.68 -6.34 2.96
CA LYS A 76 -1.74 -7.29 2.62
C LYS A 76 -3.03 -6.99 3.38
N GLN A 77 -2.94 -6.22 4.46
CA GLN A 77 -4.09 -5.81 5.24
C GLN A 77 -4.65 -4.51 4.70
N GLY A 78 -5.93 -4.26 4.94
CA GLY A 78 -6.58 -3.04 4.49
C GLY A 78 -7.01 -2.14 5.63
N LYS A 79 -6.22 -2.03 6.69
CA LYS A 79 -6.56 -1.17 7.82
C LYS A 79 -6.45 0.29 7.46
N LYS A 80 -7.39 1.09 7.96
CA LYS A 80 -7.45 2.52 7.66
C LYS A 80 -6.16 3.21 8.09
N ASN A 81 -5.54 3.93 7.15
CA ASN A 81 -4.32 4.71 7.39
C ASN A 81 -3.19 3.89 8.03
N GLU A 82 -3.09 2.62 7.68
CA GLU A 82 -2.17 1.70 8.34
C GLU A 82 -0.72 2.19 8.33
N ILE A 83 -0.19 2.58 7.18
CA ILE A 83 1.20 3.07 7.08
C ILE A 83 1.39 4.37 7.87
N ARG A 84 0.44 5.30 7.75
CA ARG A 84 0.53 6.58 8.47
C ARG A 84 0.55 6.35 9.97
N ARG A 85 -0.24 5.40 10.45
CA ARG A 85 -0.30 5.04 11.86
C ARG A 85 0.98 4.32 12.32
N ILE A 86 1.55 3.45 11.48
CA ILE A 86 2.83 2.80 11.76
C ILE A 86 3.92 3.86 11.98
N PHE A 87 4.04 4.81 11.06
CA PHE A 87 5.04 5.88 11.16
C PHE A 87 4.83 6.72 12.41
N LYS A 88 3.57 7.05 12.71
CA LYS A 88 3.23 7.83 13.90
C LYS A 88 3.63 7.13 15.18
N PHE A 89 3.30 5.85 15.33
CA PHE A 89 3.61 5.09 16.54
C PHE A 89 5.09 4.79 16.70
N LEU A 90 5.86 4.82 15.61
CA LEU A 90 7.32 4.68 15.66
C LEU A 90 8.04 6.02 15.76
N ASP A 91 7.28 7.11 15.84
CA ASP A 91 7.82 8.48 15.88
C ASP A 91 8.72 8.78 14.66
N LEU A 92 8.27 8.34 13.50
CA LEU A 92 8.96 8.55 12.23
C LEU A 92 8.20 9.58 11.40
N ARG A 93 8.96 10.41 10.67
CA ARG A 93 8.38 11.39 9.76
C ARG A 93 7.93 10.70 8.47
N LEU A 94 6.78 11.09 7.98
CA LEU A 94 6.26 10.64 6.70
C LEU A 94 5.91 11.89 5.88
N PHE A 95 6.76 12.18 4.88
CA PHE A 95 6.56 13.36 4.04
C PHE A 95 5.48 13.15 2.99
N SER A 96 5.45 11.95 2.41
CA SER A 96 4.43 11.60 1.43
C SER A 96 4.25 10.10 1.35
N LEU A 97 3.10 9.71 0.84
CA LEU A 97 2.74 8.30 0.70
C LEU A 97 1.94 8.15 -0.59
N LYS A 98 2.40 7.26 -1.48
CA LYS A 98 1.75 7.02 -2.76
C LYS A 98 1.54 5.53 -2.94
N ARG A 99 0.32 5.13 -3.28
CA ARG A 99 0.04 3.76 -3.65
C ARG A 99 0.38 3.57 -5.12
N GLU A 100 1.29 2.64 -5.40
CA GLU A 100 1.80 2.41 -6.75
C GLU A 100 1.22 1.18 -7.42
N ARG A 101 0.76 0.21 -6.63
CA ARG A 101 0.26 -1.06 -7.17
C ARG A 101 -0.83 -1.62 -6.27
N ILE A 102 -1.83 -2.21 -6.90
CA ILE A 102 -2.87 -3.02 -6.22
C ILE A 102 -2.89 -4.36 -6.94
N GLY A 103 -2.43 -5.43 -6.27
CA GLY A 103 -2.31 -6.73 -6.90
C GLY A 103 -1.42 -6.63 -8.14
N ASP A 104 -1.94 -7.03 -9.30
CA ASP A 104 -1.19 -6.95 -10.56
C ASP A 104 -1.44 -5.65 -11.35
N ILE A 105 -2.15 -4.70 -10.75
CA ILE A 105 -2.44 -3.42 -11.40
C ILE A 105 -1.42 -2.39 -10.97
N PHE A 106 -0.55 -1.98 -11.90
CA PHE A 106 0.44 -0.94 -11.67
C PHE A 106 -0.14 0.42 -12.01
N LEU A 107 -0.03 1.34 -11.08
CA LEU A 107 -0.56 2.69 -11.22
C LEU A 107 0.54 3.66 -11.70
N GLY A 108 1.78 3.29 -11.46
CA GLY A 108 2.98 3.93 -12.01
C GLY A 108 2.97 5.44 -11.93
N ASP A 109 3.23 6.07 -13.06
CA ASP A 109 3.36 7.51 -13.17
C ASP A 109 2.04 8.26 -13.35
N LEU A 110 0.90 7.59 -13.11
CA LEU A 110 -0.39 8.24 -13.22
C LEU A 110 -0.46 9.42 -12.25
N PRO A 111 -0.61 10.66 -12.74
CA PRO A 111 -0.67 11.82 -11.85
C PRO A 111 -1.85 11.75 -10.89
N SER A 112 -1.69 12.39 -9.73
CA SER A 112 -2.77 12.50 -8.76
C SER A 112 -3.99 13.18 -9.40
N GLY A 113 -5.18 12.61 -9.18
CA GLY A 113 -6.41 13.11 -9.77
C GLY A 113 -6.66 12.70 -11.22
N SER A 114 -5.71 12.01 -11.84
CA SER A 114 -5.88 11.48 -13.19
C SER A 114 -6.47 10.07 -13.15
N TRP A 115 -6.99 9.64 -14.30
CA TRP A 115 -7.54 8.30 -14.47
C TRP A 115 -7.11 7.73 -15.81
N ARG A 116 -7.20 6.42 -15.94
CA ARG A 116 -6.99 5.72 -17.20
C ARG A 116 -7.87 4.48 -17.27
N ASP A 117 -8.13 4.02 -18.47
CA ASP A 117 -8.85 2.76 -18.65
C ASP A 117 -7.96 1.58 -18.28
N LEU A 118 -8.58 0.52 -17.79
CA LEU A 118 -7.89 -0.72 -17.51
C LEU A 118 -7.54 -1.42 -18.82
N SER A 119 -6.35 -2.02 -18.87
CA SER A 119 -5.97 -2.87 -19.99
C SER A 119 -6.76 -4.16 -19.96
N LYS A 120 -6.76 -4.92 -21.09
CA LYS A 120 -7.41 -6.23 -21.13
C LYS A 120 -6.83 -7.18 -20.08
N LYS A 121 -5.53 -7.13 -19.88
CA LYS A 121 -4.84 -7.96 -18.89
C LYS A 121 -5.31 -7.62 -17.48
N GLU A 122 -5.44 -6.34 -17.17
CA GLU A 122 -5.92 -5.89 -15.87
C GLU A 122 -7.38 -6.28 -15.65
N THR A 123 -8.21 -6.14 -16.65
CA THR A 123 -9.61 -6.55 -16.58
C THR A 123 -9.74 -8.06 -16.30
N LYS A 124 -8.95 -8.88 -16.99
CA LYS A 124 -8.93 -10.33 -16.74
C LYS A 124 -8.49 -10.65 -15.32
N TYR A 125 -7.49 -9.96 -14.82
CA TYR A 125 -7.00 -10.12 -13.45
C TYR A 125 -8.12 -9.84 -12.44
N LEU A 126 -8.85 -8.74 -12.61
CA LEU A 126 -9.94 -8.37 -11.72
C LEU A 126 -11.08 -9.39 -11.77
N GLN A 127 -11.44 -9.88 -12.96
CA GLN A 127 -12.46 -10.92 -13.11
C GLN A 127 -12.08 -12.20 -12.37
N LYS A 128 -10.79 -12.57 -12.43
CA LYS A 128 -10.28 -13.74 -11.73
C LYS A 128 -10.40 -13.59 -10.22
N ILE A 129 -10.12 -12.41 -9.68
CA ILE A 129 -10.27 -12.12 -8.26
C ILE A 129 -11.74 -12.23 -7.86
N GLN A 130 -12.63 -11.63 -8.63
CA GLN A 130 -14.07 -11.65 -8.36
C GLN A 130 -14.61 -13.07 -8.32
N SER A 131 -14.18 -13.94 -9.21
CA SER A 131 -14.63 -15.33 -9.25
C SER A 131 -14.18 -16.16 -8.06
N LYS A 132 -13.11 -15.73 -7.35
CA LYS A 132 -12.60 -16.41 -6.17
C LYS A 132 -13.19 -15.88 -4.85
N SER A 133 -13.98 -14.84 -4.92
CA SER A 133 -14.52 -14.18 -3.71
C SER A 133 -15.83 -14.81 -3.23
#